data_621e0256126fb5b75f6c41e4b9068b23
#
_entry.id   621e0256126fb5b75f6c41e4b9068b23
#
_cell.length_a   1.000
_cell.length_b   1.000
_cell.length_c   1.000
_cell.angle_alpha   90.00
_cell.angle_beta   90.00
_cell.angle_gamma   90.00
#
_symmetry.space_group_name_H-M   'P 1'
#
loop_
_entity.id
_entity.type
_entity.pdbx_description
1 polymer ?
#
loop_
_entity_poly.entity_id
_entity_poly.type
_entity_poly.pdbx_seq_one_letter_code
_entity_poly.pdbx_strand_id
1 'polypeptide(L)'
;MLELREASLAILADRDAQTKVNQLLNLFDKYQNQEIGLDVSRKIKAQDHTLPGRPAKPELVLPKLVPKRRMDTLEGRAGLLHSLAHIEFNAMNLALDAIWRFPDMPKEYYEDWLKVAKEEAYHFSLVNEHLHLLGFSYGDFPAHNSLWEMVERTTDSVIARMALVPRTMEARGLDAVPAIRDRFKQIKETRAVEILEIILNDEIGHVLIGNRWFNFLCSKDSLSPIAAYRELAAKYRAPILKGPFNMAARKQAGFTAEELSLLEA
;
A
#
# COMPACT_ATOMS: atom_id res chain seq x y z
N MET A 1 1.52 21.59 19.85
CA MET A 1 2.40 21.32 18.69
C MET A 1 1.70 20.25 17.87
N LEU A 2 1.63 20.41 16.56
CA LEU A 2 1.03 19.39 15.69
C LEU A 2 1.80 18.06 15.87
N GLU A 3 1.12 16.95 15.94
CA GLU A 3 1.71 15.64 16.23
C GLU A 3 1.52 14.72 15.01
N LEU A 4 2.57 13.95 14.65
CA LEU A 4 2.62 13.15 13.42
C LEU A 4 1.43 12.21 13.29
N ARG A 5 1.06 11.48 14.34
CA ARG A 5 0.01 10.47 14.31
C ARG A 5 -1.38 11.09 14.22
N GLU A 6 -1.61 12.25 14.88
CA GLU A 6 -2.84 13.03 14.70
C GLU A 6 -2.97 13.60 13.29
N ALA A 7 -1.88 14.16 12.75
CA ALA A 7 -1.86 14.68 11.39
C ALA A 7 -2.13 13.55 10.37
N SER A 8 -1.56 12.37 10.57
CA SER A 8 -1.80 11.21 9.72
C SER A 8 -3.28 10.79 9.73
N LEU A 9 -3.94 10.80 10.89
CA LEU A 9 -5.39 10.53 10.98
C LEU A 9 -6.21 11.59 10.24
N ALA A 10 -5.85 12.87 10.39
CA ALA A 10 -6.56 13.97 9.70
C ALA A 10 -6.47 13.83 8.18
N ILE A 11 -5.29 13.52 7.66
CA ILE A 11 -5.07 13.27 6.22
C ILE A 11 -5.81 12.00 5.78
N LEU A 12 -5.77 10.93 6.57
CA LEU A 12 -6.49 9.69 6.28
C LEU A 12 -8.01 9.93 6.15
N ALA A 13 -8.56 10.86 6.92
CA ALA A 13 -9.98 11.22 6.90
C ALA A 13 -10.38 12.16 5.75
N ASP A 14 -9.44 12.81 5.07
CA ASP A 14 -9.74 13.66 3.92
C ASP A 14 -10.35 12.82 2.78
N ARG A 15 -11.27 13.41 2.03
CA ARG A 15 -11.98 12.71 0.95
C ARG A 15 -11.42 12.99 -0.43
N ASP A 16 -10.67 14.06 -0.58
CA ASP A 16 -10.09 14.44 -1.87
C ASP A 16 -8.70 13.83 -2.05
N ALA A 17 -8.50 13.08 -3.13
CA ALA A 17 -7.27 12.35 -3.37
C ALA A 17 -6.05 13.29 -3.56
N GLN A 18 -6.23 14.38 -4.30
CA GLN A 18 -5.13 15.34 -4.55
C GLN A 18 -4.78 16.13 -3.30
N THR A 19 -5.80 16.51 -2.53
CA THR A 19 -5.59 17.18 -1.22
C THR A 19 -4.82 16.27 -0.27
N LYS A 20 -5.15 14.96 -0.20
CA LYS A 20 -4.36 13.99 0.59
C LYS A 20 -2.91 13.96 0.18
N VAL A 21 -2.62 13.86 -1.12
CA VAL A 21 -1.24 13.87 -1.64
C VAL A 21 -0.51 15.13 -1.15
N ASN A 22 -1.09 16.31 -1.38
CA ASN A 22 -0.46 17.57 -1.02
C ASN A 22 -0.22 17.71 0.49
N GLN A 23 -1.20 17.32 1.30
CA GLN A 23 -1.10 17.34 2.76
C GLN A 23 -0.03 16.36 3.26
N LEU A 24 0.06 15.17 2.66
CA LEU A 24 1.03 14.15 3.04
C LEU A 24 2.47 14.56 2.71
N LEU A 25 2.70 15.11 1.53
CA LEU A 25 4.01 15.65 1.16
C LEU A 25 4.45 16.78 2.12
N ASN A 26 3.54 17.70 2.44
CA ASN A 26 3.78 18.74 3.42
C ASN A 26 4.02 18.18 4.84
N LEU A 27 3.30 17.12 5.23
CA LEU A 27 3.51 16.45 6.51
C LEU A 27 4.91 15.85 6.60
N PHE A 28 5.36 15.18 5.53
CA PHE A 28 6.69 14.60 5.42
C PHE A 28 7.77 15.69 5.59
N ASP A 29 7.67 16.79 4.84
CA ASP A 29 8.63 17.89 4.88
C ASP A 29 8.69 18.54 6.28
N LYS A 30 7.53 18.81 6.91
CA LYS A 30 7.45 19.34 8.26
C LYS A 30 8.08 18.42 9.31
N TYR A 31 7.88 17.11 9.17
CA TYR A 31 8.50 16.14 10.07
C TYR A 31 10.02 16.12 9.91
N GLN A 32 10.52 16.11 8.66
CA GLN A 32 11.96 16.18 8.39
C GLN A 32 12.60 17.48 8.92
N ASN A 33 11.90 18.59 8.85
CA ASN A 33 12.34 19.89 9.38
C ASN A 33 12.16 20.03 10.90
N GLN A 34 11.70 18.97 11.59
CA GLN A 34 11.44 18.97 13.04
C GLN A 34 10.37 19.99 13.50
N GLU A 35 9.48 20.39 12.60
CA GLU A 35 8.34 21.27 12.89
C GLU A 35 7.17 20.54 13.54
N ILE A 36 7.17 19.21 13.45
CA ILE A 36 6.15 18.32 13.99
C ILE A 36 6.79 17.31 14.93
N GLY A 37 6.18 17.10 16.10
CA GLY A 37 6.60 16.11 17.08
C GLY A 37 5.99 14.72 16.81
N LEU A 38 6.50 13.74 17.54
CA LEU A 38 5.97 12.37 17.59
C LEU A 38 5.80 11.97 19.06
N ASP A 39 4.56 11.63 19.45
CA ASP A 39 4.24 10.99 20.72
C ASP A 39 3.78 9.56 20.46
N VAL A 40 4.70 8.62 20.62
CA VAL A 40 4.44 7.19 20.35
C VAL A 40 3.41 6.57 21.30
N SER A 41 3.26 7.13 22.50
CA SER A 41 2.38 6.58 23.55
C SER A 41 0.95 7.10 23.47
N ARG A 42 0.72 8.18 22.75
CA ARG A 42 -0.58 8.84 22.70
C ARG A 42 -1.64 7.95 22.05
N LYS A 43 -2.74 7.74 22.77
CA LYS A 43 -3.92 7.03 22.26
C LYS A 43 -4.85 8.01 21.55
N ILE A 44 -4.85 7.94 20.22
CA ILE A 44 -5.65 8.80 19.36
C ILE A 44 -6.88 8.03 18.88
N LYS A 45 -8.07 8.53 19.24
CA LYS A 45 -9.34 7.96 18.77
C LYS A 45 -9.75 8.65 17.47
N ALA A 46 -10.16 7.87 16.47
CA ALA A 46 -10.88 8.44 15.35
C ALA A 46 -12.19 9.04 15.89
N GLN A 47 -12.47 10.28 15.52
CA GLN A 47 -13.83 10.80 15.62
C GLN A 47 -14.71 10.01 14.66
N ASP A 48 -16.05 10.15 14.73
CA ASP A 48 -17.03 9.39 13.92
C ASP A 48 -16.86 9.60 12.38
N HIS A 49 -15.68 9.35 11.87
CA HIS A 49 -15.35 9.42 10.46
C HIS A 49 -15.31 8.03 9.85
N THR A 50 -15.94 7.89 8.69
CA THR A 50 -15.72 6.71 7.84
C THR A 50 -14.28 6.76 7.31
N LEU A 51 -13.42 5.86 7.77
CA LEU A 51 -12.05 5.74 7.32
C LEU A 51 -11.89 4.63 6.27
N PRO A 52 -11.05 4.88 5.28
CA PRO A 52 -10.41 6.15 4.93
C PRO A 52 -11.45 7.11 4.36
N GLY A 53 -11.19 8.41 4.45
CA GLY A 53 -11.91 9.37 3.61
C GLY A 53 -11.67 9.02 2.14
N ARG A 54 -12.74 9.02 1.35
CA ARG A 54 -12.70 8.65 -0.08
C ARG A 54 -13.51 9.63 -0.90
N PRO A 55 -13.07 9.93 -2.14
CA PRO A 55 -13.91 10.61 -3.09
C PRO A 55 -15.16 9.77 -3.40
N ALA A 56 -16.21 10.40 -3.93
CA ALA A 56 -17.44 9.71 -4.32
C ALA A 56 -17.23 8.67 -5.44
N LYS A 57 -16.18 8.81 -6.19
CA LYS A 57 -15.69 7.89 -7.23
C LYS A 57 -14.24 7.53 -6.95
N PRO A 58 -13.76 6.35 -7.33
CA PRO A 58 -14.43 5.33 -8.15
C PRO A 58 -15.56 4.60 -7.41
N GLU A 59 -16.52 4.08 -8.19
CA GLU A 59 -17.47 3.07 -7.68
C GLU A 59 -16.71 1.82 -7.23
N LEU A 60 -16.96 1.36 -6.02
CA LEU A 60 -16.33 0.14 -5.48
C LEU A 60 -17.21 -1.06 -5.75
N VAL A 61 -16.67 -2.01 -6.50
CA VAL A 61 -17.34 -3.25 -6.89
C VAL A 61 -16.57 -4.49 -6.42
N LEU A 62 -17.19 -5.64 -6.44
CA LEU A 62 -16.47 -6.89 -6.18
C LEU A 62 -15.36 -7.10 -7.23
N PRO A 63 -14.19 -7.68 -6.88
CA PRO A 63 -13.06 -7.85 -7.80
C PRO A 63 -13.44 -8.54 -9.12
N LYS A 64 -14.36 -9.50 -9.08
CA LYS A 64 -14.86 -10.21 -10.27
C LYS A 64 -15.72 -9.36 -11.22
N LEU A 65 -16.22 -8.22 -10.74
CA LEU A 65 -17.06 -7.29 -11.51
C LEU A 65 -16.24 -6.13 -12.11
N VAL A 66 -14.96 -6.01 -11.78
CA VAL A 66 -14.07 -5.04 -12.45
C VAL A 66 -13.91 -5.47 -13.91
N PRO A 67 -14.30 -4.62 -14.89
CA PRO A 67 -14.26 -5.02 -16.30
C PRO A 67 -12.83 -5.26 -16.78
N LYS A 68 -12.63 -6.42 -17.44
CA LYS A 68 -11.38 -6.69 -18.16
C LYS A 68 -11.43 -6.01 -19.52
N ARG A 69 -10.43 -5.16 -19.80
CA ARG A 69 -10.33 -4.38 -21.04
C ARG A 69 -9.11 -4.80 -21.84
N ARG A 70 -9.16 -4.57 -23.15
CA ARG A 70 -8.06 -4.90 -24.07
C ARG A 70 -7.02 -3.79 -24.05
N MET A 71 -5.73 -4.15 -24.02
CA MET A 71 -4.61 -3.20 -23.98
C MET A 71 -4.37 -2.46 -25.30
N ASP A 72 -4.90 -2.95 -26.42
CA ASP A 72 -4.83 -2.31 -27.74
C ASP A 72 -5.77 -1.09 -27.85
N THR A 73 -6.70 -0.91 -26.94
CA THR A 73 -7.58 0.25 -26.87
C THR A 73 -7.08 1.29 -25.87
N LEU A 74 -7.35 2.57 -26.13
CA LEU A 74 -7.02 3.67 -25.21
C LEU A 74 -7.71 3.48 -23.86
N GLU A 75 -9.00 3.16 -23.88
CA GLU A 75 -9.79 2.90 -22.67
C GLU A 75 -9.25 1.70 -21.86
N GLY A 76 -8.72 0.66 -22.55
CA GLY A 76 -8.14 -0.49 -21.88
C GLY A 76 -6.83 -0.14 -21.14
N ARG A 77 -5.98 0.69 -21.74
CA ARG A 77 -4.79 1.22 -21.09
C ARG A 77 -5.13 2.12 -19.91
N ALA A 78 -6.05 3.05 -20.13
CA ALA A 78 -6.53 3.95 -19.07
C ALA A 78 -7.17 3.19 -17.90
N GLY A 79 -7.99 2.17 -18.17
CA GLY A 79 -8.58 1.34 -17.13
C GLY A 79 -7.56 0.56 -16.30
N LEU A 80 -6.44 0.11 -16.90
CA LEU A 80 -5.37 -0.54 -16.15
C LEU A 80 -4.57 0.48 -15.31
N LEU A 81 -4.24 1.64 -15.86
CA LEU A 81 -3.60 2.74 -15.11
C LEU A 81 -4.48 3.22 -13.96
N HIS A 82 -5.78 3.36 -14.19
CA HIS A 82 -6.74 3.71 -13.14
C HIS A 82 -6.74 2.67 -12.00
N SER A 83 -6.66 1.38 -12.34
CA SER A 83 -6.58 0.31 -11.33
C SER A 83 -5.30 0.42 -10.50
N LEU A 84 -4.17 0.77 -11.13
CA LEU A 84 -2.92 1.06 -10.43
C LEU A 84 -3.07 2.30 -9.54
N ALA A 85 -3.58 3.43 -10.07
CA ALA A 85 -3.82 4.62 -9.25
C ALA A 85 -4.70 4.31 -8.02
N HIS A 86 -5.67 3.41 -8.15
CA HIS A 86 -6.49 2.99 -7.02
C HIS A 86 -5.73 2.15 -5.99
N ILE A 87 -4.77 1.34 -6.43
CA ILE A 87 -3.88 0.60 -5.53
C ILE A 87 -3.01 1.60 -4.74
N GLU A 88 -2.33 2.53 -5.43
CA GLU A 88 -1.46 3.54 -4.79
C GLU A 88 -2.26 4.45 -3.83
N PHE A 89 -3.49 4.84 -4.20
CA PHE A 89 -4.37 5.58 -3.30
C PHE A 89 -4.67 4.81 -2.01
N ASN A 90 -4.92 3.51 -2.09
CA ASN A 90 -5.14 2.69 -0.90
C ASN A 90 -3.83 2.43 -0.14
N ALA A 91 -2.68 2.29 -0.82
CA ALA A 91 -1.37 2.12 -0.22
C ALA A 91 -0.97 3.37 0.61
N MET A 92 -1.20 4.56 0.08
CA MET A 92 -1.07 5.82 0.85
C MET A 92 -1.96 5.80 2.11
N ASN A 93 -3.22 5.40 1.99
CA ASN A 93 -4.14 5.34 3.13
C ASN A 93 -3.72 4.31 4.17
N LEU A 94 -3.26 3.12 3.77
CA LEU A 94 -2.84 2.08 4.72
C LEU A 94 -1.56 2.47 5.48
N ALA A 95 -0.64 3.20 4.84
CA ALA A 95 0.54 3.71 5.50
C ALA A 95 0.19 4.79 6.55
N LEU A 96 -0.72 5.72 6.21
CA LEU A 96 -1.27 6.69 7.16
C LEU A 96 -2.00 6.01 8.33
N ASP A 97 -2.77 4.95 8.04
CA ASP A 97 -3.44 4.16 9.08
C ASP A 97 -2.44 3.44 9.99
N ALA A 98 -1.34 2.91 9.45
CA ALA A 98 -0.29 2.26 10.22
C ALA A 98 0.40 3.27 11.20
N ILE A 99 0.65 4.50 10.75
CA ILE A 99 1.22 5.56 11.58
C ILE A 99 0.28 5.92 12.73
N TRP A 100 -0.97 6.16 12.42
CA TRP A 100 -1.95 6.62 13.41
C TRP A 100 -2.36 5.55 14.40
N ARG A 101 -2.72 4.35 13.90
CA ARG A 101 -3.48 3.34 14.64
C ARG A 101 -2.71 2.69 15.79
N PHE A 102 -1.44 2.40 15.60
CA PHE A 102 -0.67 1.57 16.52
C PHE A 102 0.26 2.40 17.40
N PRO A 103 -0.12 2.65 18.69
CA PRO A 103 0.78 3.28 19.66
C PRO A 103 1.88 2.31 20.12
N ASP A 104 2.81 2.86 20.88
CA ASP A 104 3.87 2.13 21.59
C ASP A 104 4.83 1.32 20.69
N MET A 105 4.90 1.65 19.39
CA MET A 105 5.92 1.16 18.49
C MET A 105 7.20 2.02 18.59
N PRO A 106 8.39 1.49 18.25
CA PRO A 106 9.60 2.30 18.15
C PRO A 106 9.43 3.49 17.19
N LYS A 107 10.17 4.57 17.44
CA LYS A 107 10.12 5.78 16.61
C LYS A 107 10.33 5.47 15.12
N GLU A 108 11.26 4.58 14.82
CA GLU A 108 11.63 4.16 13.48
C GLU A 108 10.47 3.50 12.72
N TYR A 109 9.49 2.91 13.43
CA TYR A 109 8.27 2.38 12.81
C TYR A 109 7.46 3.50 12.13
N TYR A 110 7.28 4.61 12.81
CA TYR A 110 6.51 5.74 12.28
C TYR A 110 7.27 6.46 11.16
N GLU A 111 8.59 6.53 11.26
CA GLU A 111 9.46 7.10 10.23
C GLU A 111 9.47 6.25 8.96
N ASP A 112 9.57 4.94 9.10
CA ASP A 112 9.46 3.99 7.99
C ASP A 112 8.11 4.11 7.27
N TRP A 113 7.00 4.14 8.02
CA TRP A 113 5.67 4.26 7.41
C TRP A 113 5.39 5.65 6.85
N LEU A 114 5.99 6.72 7.39
CA LEU A 114 5.90 8.05 6.82
C LEU A 114 6.64 8.13 5.48
N LYS A 115 7.79 7.45 5.37
CA LYS A 115 8.51 7.30 4.12
C LYS A 115 7.66 6.56 3.09
N VAL A 116 7.10 5.40 3.45
CA VAL A 116 6.20 4.62 2.58
C VAL A 116 5.03 5.51 2.11
N ALA A 117 4.33 6.18 3.03
CA ALA A 117 3.21 7.04 2.69
C ALA A 117 3.59 8.12 1.66
N LYS A 118 4.75 8.75 1.80
CA LYS A 118 5.27 9.77 0.86
C LYS A 118 5.56 9.16 -0.52
N GLU A 119 6.16 7.98 -0.57
CA GLU A 119 6.46 7.29 -1.83
C GLU A 119 5.17 6.86 -2.54
N GLU A 120 4.16 6.38 -1.82
CA GLU A 120 2.84 6.03 -2.36
C GLU A 120 2.06 7.26 -2.89
N ALA A 121 2.18 8.41 -2.21
CA ALA A 121 1.62 9.67 -2.72
C ALA A 121 2.29 10.09 -4.03
N TYR A 122 3.58 9.85 -4.17
CA TYR A 122 4.33 10.11 -5.40
C TYR A 122 3.91 9.14 -6.51
N HIS A 123 3.78 7.84 -6.22
CA HIS A 123 3.31 6.82 -7.18
C HIS A 123 1.90 7.16 -7.69
N PHE A 124 0.98 7.48 -6.77
CA PHE A 124 -0.36 7.93 -7.16
C PHE A 124 -0.31 9.13 -8.11
N SER A 125 0.53 10.12 -7.81
CA SER A 125 0.67 11.33 -8.64
C SER A 125 1.16 10.97 -10.04
N LEU A 126 2.21 10.15 -10.16
CA LEU A 126 2.76 9.73 -11.46
C LEU A 126 1.72 9.00 -12.32
N VAL A 127 1.00 8.05 -11.71
CA VAL A 127 -0.01 7.26 -12.43
C VAL A 127 -1.21 8.14 -12.81
N ASN A 128 -1.67 9.02 -11.91
CA ASN A 128 -2.81 9.89 -12.14
C ASN A 128 -2.50 10.97 -13.21
N GLU A 129 -1.29 11.55 -13.20
CA GLU A 129 -0.84 12.46 -14.26
C GLU A 129 -0.84 11.77 -15.62
N HIS A 130 -0.31 10.55 -15.69
CA HIS A 130 -0.32 9.80 -16.94
C HIS A 130 -1.72 9.42 -17.40
N LEU A 131 -2.62 9.09 -16.47
CA LEU A 131 -4.04 8.87 -16.76
C LEU A 131 -4.71 10.11 -17.35
N HIS A 132 -4.41 11.31 -16.83
CA HIS A 132 -4.90 12.59 -17.38
C HIS A 132 -4.37 12.83 -18.80
N LEU A 133 -3.14 12.50 -19.11
CA LEU A 133 -2.59 12.62 -20.46
C LEU A 133 -3.32 11.72 -21.47
N LEU A 134 -3.91 10.61 -21.02
CA LEU A 134 -4.77 9.76 -21.84
C LEU A 134 -6.22 10.27 -21.94
N GLY A 135 -6.57 11.40 -21.30
CA GLY A 135 -7.90 11.98 -21.31
C GLY A 135 -8.87 11.40 -20.28
N PHE A 136 -8.37 10.72 -19.26
CA PHE A 136 -9.16 10.12 -18.17
C PHE A 136 -8.72 10.64 -16.81
N SER A 137 -9.58 10.43 -15.81
CA SER A 137 -9.33 10.86 -14.43
C SER A 137 -9.50 9.71 -13.44
N TYR A 138 -8.85 9.82 -12.28
CA TYR A 138 -9.12 8.91 -11.18
C TYR A 138 -10.59 9.01 -10.77
N GLY A 139 -11.28 7.88 -10.79
CA GLY A 139 -12.72 7.78 -10.57
C GLY A 139 -13.54 7.42 -11.81
N ASP A 140 -12.98 7.48 -13.02
CA ASP A 140 -13.72 7.20 -14.27
C ASP A 140 -14.03 5.70 -14.47
N PHE A 141 -13.31 4.81 -13.80
CA PHE A 141 -13.53 3.38 -13.89
C PHE A 141 -13.85 2.79 -12.52
N PRO A 142 -14.64 1.69 -12.45
CA PRO A 142 -14.85 1.00 -11.18
C PRO A 142 -13.57 0.35 -10.66
N ALA A 143 -13.47 0.23 -9.33
CA ALA A 143 -12.35 -0.37 -8.63
C ALA A 143 -12.83 -1.34 -7.55
N HIS A 144 -11.93 -2.04 -6.88
CA HIS A 144 -12.29 -2.93 -5.77
C HIS A 144 -11.55 -2.58 -4.48
N ASN A 145 -12.13 -2.95 -3.33
CA ASN A 145 -11.64 -2.55 -2.01
C ASN A 145 -10.72 -3.58 -1.33
N SER A 146 -10.27 -4.61 -2.03
CA SER A 146 -9.65 -5.79 -1.39
C SER A 146 -8.42 -5.48 -0.55
N LEU A 147 -7.63 -4.46 -0.92
CA LEU A 147 -6.46 -4.04 -0.13
C LEU A 147 -6.94 -3.43 1.20
N TRP A 148 -7.87 -2.51 1.16
CA TRP A 148 -8.39 -1.86 2.36
C TRP A 148 -9.21 -2.81 3.25
N GLU A 149 -9.93 -3.77 2.70
CA GLU A 149 -10.64 -4.80 3.47
C GLU A 149 -9.68 -5.58 4.39
N MET A 150 -8.43 -5.82 3.97
CA MET A 150 -7.44 -6.46 4.84
C MET A 150 -6.96 -5.49 5.93
N VAL A 151 -6.84 -4.20 5.63
CA VAL A 151 -6.55 -3.17 6.64
C VAL A 151 -7.65 -3.16 7.72
N GLU A 152 -8.92 -3.18 7.33
CA GLU A 152 -10.07 -3.22 8.25
C GLU A 152 -10.07 -4.47 9.12
N ARG A 153 -9.75 -5.63 8.56
CA ARG A 153 -9.67 -6.88 9.32
C ARG A 153 -8.56 -6.89 10.36
N THR A 154 -7.49 -6.12 10.18
CA THR A 154 -6.30 -6.12 11.03
C THR A 154 -6.19 -4.88 11.93
N THR A 155 -7.29 -4.20 12.21
CA THR A 155 -7.31 -2.97 13.04
C THR A 155 -6.95 -3.20 14.49
N ASP A 156 -7.14 -4.42 14.99
CA ASP A 156 -6.93 -4.83 16.38
C ASP A 156 -5.52 -5.32 16.68
N SER A 157 -4.66 -5.51 15.66
CA SER A 157 -3.39 -6.21 15.83
C SER A 157 -2.30 -5.69 14.89
N VAL A 158 -1.27 -5.04 15.43
CA VAL A 158 -0.12 -4.55 14.66
C VAL A 158 0.65 -5.70 13.99
N ILE A 159 0.83 -6.83 14.65
CA ILE A 159 1.52 -8.00 14.08
C ILE A 159 0.72 -8.59 12.90
N ALA A 160 -0.60 -8.66 13.01
CA ALA A 160 -1.47 -9.09 11.91
C ALA A 160 -1.44 -8.09 10.76
N ARG A 161 -1.43 -6.77 11.05
CA ARG A 161 -1.27 -5.73 10.05
C ARG A 161 0.02 -5.90 9.27
N MET A 162 1.15 -6.08 9.93
CA MET A 162 2.46 -6.26 9.27
C MET A 162 2.53 -7.56 8.47
N ALA A 163 1.96 -8.65 9.00
CA ALA A 163 1.90 -9.92 8.29
C ALA A 163 1.05 -9.88 7.02
N LEU A 164 -0.12 -9.25 7.07
CA LEU A 164 -1.17 -9.47 6.08
C LEU A 164 -1.35 -8.30 5.10
N VAL A 165 -0.93 -7.10 5.45
CA VAL A 165 -1.03 -5.96 4.54
C VAL A 165 0.27 -5.81 3.74
N PRO A 166 1.40 -5.30 4.25
CA PRO A 166 2.59 -5.12 3.41
C PRO A 166 3.16 -6.45 2.93
N ARG A 167 3.35 -7.40 3.84
CA ARG A 167 3.99 -8.68 3.55
C ARG A 167 3.16 -9.62 2.65
N THR A 168 1.83 -9.49 2.64
CA THR A 168 0.92 -10.35 1.85
C THR A 168 0.28 -9.61 0.70
N MET A 169 -0.45 -8.52 0.98
CA MET A 169 -1.25 -7.85 -0.04
C MET A 169 -0.39 -6.99 -0.98
N GLU A 170 0.54 -6.18 -0.45
CA GLU A 170 1.45 -5.34 -1.26
C GLU A 170 2.51 -6.20 -1.94
N ALA A 171 3.05 -7.23 -1.28
CA ALA A 171 4.00 -8.14 -1.91
C ALA A 171 3.49 -8.81 -3.22
N ARG A 172 2.18 -8.80 -3.47
CA ARG A 172 1.59 -9.19 -4.76
C ARG A 172 1.96 -8.20 -5.88
N GLY A 173 2.25 -6.95 -5.53
CA GLY A 173 2.78 -5.95 -6.46
C GLY A 173 4.12 -6.40 -7.05
N LEU A 174 5.01 -6.96 -6.24
CA LEU A 174 6.30 -7.51 -6.69
C LEU A 174 6.14 -8.57 -7.78
N ASP A 175 5.07 -9.34 -7.73
CA ASP A 175 4.78 -10.42 -8.69
C ASP A 175 4.03 -9.91 -9.93
N ALA A 176 3.09 -8.97 -9.75
CA ALA A 176 2.19 -8.53 -10.82
C ALA A 176 2.79 -7.43 -11.71
N VAL A 177 3.54 -6.50 -11.13
CA VAL A 177 4.08 -5.32 -11.84
C VAL A 177 4.96 -5.69 -13.03
N PRO A 178 5.87 -6.69 -12.99
CA PRO A 178 6.66 -7.08 -14.15
C PRO A 178 5.81 -7.46 -15.37
N ALA A 179 4.76 -8.26 -15.17
CA ALA A 179 3.87 -8.68 -16.25
C ALA A 179 3.04 -7.51 -16.81
N ILE A 180 2.61 -6.58 -15.94
CA ILE A 180 1.90 -5.36 -16.35
C ILE A 180 2.83 -4.46 -17.17
N ARG A 181 4.06 -4.24 -16.71
CA ARG A 181 5.10 -3.47 -17.38
C ARG A 181 5.37 -4.03 -18.79
N ASP A 182 5.53 -5.35 -18.91
CA ASP A 182 5.81 -6.00 -20.20
C ASP A 182 4.64 -5.83 -21.20
N ARG A 183 3.40 -5.81 -20.72
CA ARG A 183 2.22 -5.48 -21.57
C ARG A 183 2.28 -4.04 -22.09
N PHE A 184 2.65 -3.06 -21.26
CA PHE A 184 2.85 -1.68 -21.72
C PHE A 184 4.03 -1.54 -22.67
N LYS A 185 5.12 -2.28 -22.44
CA LYS A 185 6.28 -2.33 -23.33
C LYS A 185 5.93 -2.86 -24.73
N GLN A 186 5.09 -3.90 -24.82
CA GLN A 186 4.64 -4.48 -26.11
C GLN A 186 3.89 -3.46 -26.97
N ILE A 187 3.14 -2.56 -26.37
CA ILE A 187 2.40 -1.51 -27.07
C ILE A 187 3.15 -0.17 -27.15
N LYS A 188 4.43 -0.16 -26.75
CA LYS A 188 5.34 1.02 -26.79
C LYS A 188 4.84 2.21 -25.94
N GLU A 189 4.13 1.93 -24.86
CA GLU A 189 3.70 2.93 -23.87
C GLU A 189 4.84 3.22 -22.88
N THR A 190 5.87 3.93 -23.35
CA THR A 190 7.15 4.10 -22.62
C THR A 190 6.95 4.76 -21.25
N ARG A 191 6.07 5.77 -21.16
CA ARG A 191 5.85 6.47 -19.89
C ARG A 191 5.27 5.55 -18.80
N ALA A 192 4.32 4.68 -19.15
CA ALA A 192 3.78 3.69 -18.22
C ALA A 192 4.86 2.69 -17.76
N VAL A 193 5.77 2.30 -18.66
CA VAL A 193 6.91 1.41 -18.31
C VAL A 193 7.82 2.08 -17.28
N GLU A 194 8.22 3.35 -17.50
CA GLU A 194 9.05 4.12 -16.56
C GLU A 194 8.40 4.23 -15.17
N ILE A 195 7.11 4.56 -15.13
CA ILE A 195 6.36 4.67 -13.87
C ILE A 195 6.36 3.33 -13.13
N LEU A 196 6.10 2.23 -13.83
CA LEU A 196 6.07 0.89 -13.23
C LEU A 196 7.44 0.41 -12.74
N GLU A 197 8.54 0.87 -13.36
CA GLU A 197 9.90 0.60 -12.87
C GLU A 197 10.19 1.35 -11.57
N ILE A 198 9.75 2.60 -11.44
CA ILE A 198 9.84 3.35 -10.18
C ILE A 198 9.05 2.64 -9.08
N ILE A 199 7.78 2.35 -9.34
CA ILE A 199 6.90 1.66 -8.39
C ILE A 199 7.52 0.33 -7.94
N LEU A 200 7.95 -0.54 -8.86
CA LEU A 200 8.52 -1.85 -8.51
C LEU A 200 9.78 -1.72 -7.64
N ASN A 201 10.62 -0.74 -7.92
CA ASN A 201 11.84 -0.51 -7.14
C ASN A 201 11.52 -0.11 -5.70
N ASP A 202 10.59 0.82 -5.52
CA ASP A 202 10.20 1.31 -4.19
C ASP A 202 9.39 0.27 -3.41
N GLU A 203 8.52 -0.50 -4.08
CA GLU A 203 7.73 -1.60 -3.50
C GLU A 203 8.59 -2.69 -2.83
N ILE A 204 9.78 -2.98 -3.36
CA ILE A 204 10.73 -3.87 -2.70
C ILE A 204 11.07 -3.32 -1.30
N GLY A 205 11.27 -2.00 -1.19
CA GLY A 205 11.52 -1.30 0.07
C GLY A 205 10.33 -1.33 1.02
N HIS A 206 9.11 -1.12 0.50
CA HIS A 206 7.88 -1.13 1.30
C HIS A 206 7.61 -2.52 1.92
N VAL A 207 7.75 -3.56 1.12
CA VAL A 207 7.62 -4.94 1.60
C VAL A 207 8.74 -5.31 2.58
N LEU A 208 9.98 -4.81 2.37
CA LEU A 208 11.09 -4.98 3.31
C LEU A 208 10.79 -4.34 4.66
N ILE A 209 10.21 -3.14 4.68
CA ILE A 209 9.74 -2.48 5.90
C ILE A 209 8.68 -3.34 6.59
N GLY A 210 7.70 -3.85 5.87
CA GLY A 210 6.70 -4.77 6.40
C GLY A 210 7.30 -6.03 7.02
N ASN A 211 8.28 -6.66 6.35
CA ASN A 211 9.01 -7.82 6.85
C ASN A 211 9.83 -7.49 8.10
N ARG A 212 10.53 -6.35 8.11
CA ARG A 212 11.28 -5.86 9.27
C ARG A 212 10.40 -5.77 10.51
N TRP A 213 9.26 -5.11 10.40
CA TRP A 213 8.37 -4.89 11.54
C TRP A 213 7.61 -6.14 11.95
N PHE A 214 7.25 -7.01 11.02
CA PHE A 214 6.71 -8.32 11.36
C PHE A 214 7.71 -9.16 12.16
N ASN A 215 8.95 -9.26 11.70
CA ASN A 215 10.00 -10.02 12.39
C ASN A 215 10.36 -9.40 13.75
N PHE A 216 10.38 -8.06 13.86
CA PHE A 216 10.56 -7.38 15.15
C PHE A 216 9.48 -7.78 16.16
N LEU A 217 8.22 -7.79 15.75
CA LEU A 217 7.10 -8.16 16.61
C LEU A 217 7.13 -9.66 16.98
N CYS A 218 7.45 -10.53 16.03
CA CYS A 218 7.65 -11.95 16.32
C CYS A 218 8.77 -12.17 17.34
N SER A 219 9.91 -11.48 17.17
CA SER A 219 11.02 -11.57 18.11
C SER A 219 10.66 -11.07 19.51
N LYS A 220 9.95 -9.93 19.59
CA LYS A 220 9.48 -9.36 20.86
C LYS A 220 8.60 -10.33 21.65
N ASP A 221 7.74 -11.07 20.94
CA ASP A 221 6.79 -12.01 21.55
C ASP A 221 7.28 -13.46 21.53
N SER A 222 8.56 -13.71 21.18
CA SER A 222 9.19 -15.04 21.10
C SER A 222 8.43 -16.00 20.18
N LEU A 223 7.89 -15.51 19.06
CA LEU A 223 7.13 -16.27 18.07
C LEU A 223 8.02 -16.72 16.90
N SER A 224 7.77 -17.91 16.35
CA SER A 224 8.30 -18.31 15.05
C SER A 224 7.60 -17.54 13.93
N PRO A 225 8.30 -16.77 13.08
CA PRO A 225 7.65 -15.99 12.02
C PRO A 225 6.77 -16.81 11.08
N ILE A 226 7.21 -18.02 10.69
CA ILE A 226 6.45 -18.89 9.79
C ILE A 226 5.17 -19.40 10.47
N ALA A 227 5.27 -19.84 11.73
CA ALA A 227 4.09 -20.31 12.47
C ALA A 227 3.11 -19.17 12.72
N ALA A 228 3.60 -18.02 13.20
CA ALA A 228 2.80 -16.83 13.44
C ALA A 228 2.09 -16.36 12.17
N TYR A 229 2.80 -16.32 11.03
CA TYR A 229 2.18 -15.95 9.75
C TYR A 229 1.03 -16.88 9.36
N ARG A 230 1.21 -18.22 9.50
CA ARG A 230 0.16 -19.19 9.17
C ARG A 230 -1.08 -19.03 10.04
N GLU A 231 -0.88 -18.84 11.36
CA GLU A 231 -1.97 -18.60 12.30
C GLU A 231 -2.74 -17.31 11.99
N LEU A 232 -2.01 -16.21 11.74
CA LEU A 232 -2.60 -14.91 11.40
C LEU A 232 -3.32 -14.98 10.05
N ALA A 233 -2.74 -15.63 9.04
CA ALA A 233 -3.38 -15.79 7.74
C ALA A 233 -4.70 -16.56 7.84
N ALA A 234 -4.74 -17.62 8.65
CA ALA A 234 -5.97 -18.37 8.92
C ALA A 234 -7.00 -17.55 9.70
N LYS A 235 -6.57 -16.92 10.82
CA LYS A 235 -7.44 -16.12 11.70
C LYS A 235 -8.13 -14.97 10.96
N TYR A 236 -7.38 -14.23 10.15
CA TYR A 236 -7.88 -13.04 9.45
C TYR A 236 -8.33 -13.34 8.00
N ARG A 237 -8.37 -14.63 7.62
CA ARG A 237 -8.83 -15.08 6.29
C ARG A 237 -8.08 -14.40 5.15
N ALA A 238 -6.74 -14.42 5.22
CA ALA A 238 -5.91 -13.89 4.16
C ALA A 238 -6.14 -14.66 2.84
N PRO A 239 -6.00 -14.00 1.69
CA PRO A 239 -6.14 -14.68 0.41
C PRO A 239 -5.00 -15.70 0.22
N ILE A 240 -5.31 -16.82 -0.42
CA ILE A 240 -4.30 -17.78 -0.87
C ILE A 240 -3.49 -17.11 -1.99
N LEU A 241 -2.19 -17.03 -1.79
CA LEU A 241 -1.27 -16.50 -2.80
C LEU A 241 -1.17 -17.49 -3.98
N LYS A 242 -1.09 -16.96 -5.18
CA LYS A 242 -0.97 -17.75 -6.42
C LYS A 242 0.16 -17.14 -7.26
N GLY A 243 1.10 -17.98 -7.69
CA GLY A 243 2.15 -17.60 -8.62
C GLY A 243 1.66 -17.24 -10.03
N PRO A 244 2.57 -16.84 -10.92
CA PRO A 244 4.01 -16.89 -10.70
C PRO A 244 4.51 -15.85 -9.69
N PHE A 245 5.58 -16.18 -8.94
CA PHE A 245 6.19 -15.30 -7.95
C PHE A 245 7.51 -14.72 -8.44
N ASN A 246 7.75 -13.44 -8.19
CA ASN A 246 9.04 -12.80 -8.43
C ASN A 246 10.00 -13.09 -7.25
N MET A 247 10.59 -14.27 -7.26
CA MET A 247 11.46 -14.75 -6.17
C MET A 247 12.64 -13.82 -5.92
N ALA A 248 13.19 -13.20 -6.96
CA ALA A 248 14.30 -12.26 -6.82
C ALA A 248 13.90 -10.99 -6.03
N ALA A 249 12.78 -10.36 -6.40
CA ALA A 249 12.27 -9.18 -5.71
C ALA A 249 11.83 -9.54 -4.27
N ARG A 250 11.16 -10.66 -4.08
CA ARG A 250 10.78 -11.14 -2.73
C ARG A 250 11.98 -11.39 -1.84
N LYS A 251 13.07 -11.96 -2.37
CA LYS A 251 14.34 -12.13 -1.64
C LYS A 251 14.94 -10.78 -1.24
N GLN A 252 14.95 -9.81 -2.16
CA GLN A 252 15.42 -8.44 -1.87
C GLN A 252 14.54 -7.74 -0.84
N ALA A 253 13.24 -8.02 -0.85
CA ALA A 253 12.28 -7.54 0.16
C ALA A 253 12.38 -8.27 1.52
N GLY A 254 13.40 -9.12 1.73
CA GLY A 254 13.72 -9.71 3.02
C GLY A 254 12.98 -11.01 3.36
N PHE A 255 12.34 -11.68 2.41
CA PHE A 255 11.84 -13.04 2.62
C PHE A 255 12.99 -14.02 2.72
N THR A 256 12.94 -14.93 3.69
CA THR A 256 13.94 -15.99 3.88
C THR A 256 13.81 -17.08 2.82
N ALA A 257 14.88 -17.89 2.64
CA ALA A 257 14.84 -19.01 1.70
C ALA A 257 13.74 -20.03 2.06
N GLU A 258 13.51 -20.25 3.36
CA GLU A 258 12.46 -21.16 3.84
C GLU A 258 11.06 -20.62 3.49
N GLU A 259 10.82 -19.34 3.71
CA GLU A 259 9.54 -18.69 3.34
C GLU A 259 9.28 -18.71 1.84
N LEU A 260 10.32 -18.50 1.02
CA LEU A 260 10.20 -18.58 -0.43
C LEU A 260 9.90 -20.01 -0.91
N SER A 261 10.51 -21.02 -0.31
CA SER A 261 10.21 -22.41 -0.67
C SER A 261 8.77 -22.82 -0.38
N LEU A 262 8.14 -22.21 0.64
CA LEU A 262 6.74 -22.44 0.97
C LEU A 262 5.74 -21.80 -0.02
N LEU A 263 6.18 -20.87 -0.85
CA LEU A 263 5.36 -20.30 -1.91
C LEU A 263 5.27 -21.20 -3.14
N GLU A 264 6.25 -22.09 -3.33
CA GLU A 264 6.33 -23.02 -4.46
C GLU A 264 5.73 -24.41 -4.15
N ALA A 265 5.43 -24.67 -2.87
CA ALA A 265 4.86 -25.91 -2.38
C ALA A 265 3.33 -25.92 -2.50
#